data_51f294585d1d7b492198ec69beb8c31f
#
_entry.id   51f294585d1d7b492198ec69beb8c31f
#
_cell.length_a   1.000
_cell.length_b   1.000
_cell.length_c   1.000
_cell.angle_alpha   90.00
_cell.angle_beta   90.00
_cell.angle_gamma   90.00
#
_symmetry.space_group_name_H-M   'P 1'
#
loop_
_entity.id
_entity.type
_entity.pdbx_description
1 polymer ?
#
loop_
_entity_poly.entity_id
_entity_poly.type
_entity_poly.pdbx_seq_one_letter_code
_entity_poly.pdbx_strand_id
1 'polypeptide(L)'
;GFNVVIAENAAEAKAKALELLPEGAEVMTMTSITLDTLGLSEEVNTAEKYNSIRKIFSSLDKEHDADRMQKLGAAPQWVMGSVHALTEDGHAVIASLTGSQLPAYAYGSQHVVWVVGAQKIVKNLDEAMKRIYEHVLPLESERAHKAYGVPGSSVNKVLIMNKEATPSRITIILVKEALGF
;
A
#
# COMPACT_ATOMS: atom_id res chain seq x y z
N GLY A 1 -17.13 7.13 2.45
CA GLY A 1 -16.54 6.07 3.13
C GLY A 1 -15.07 6.22 3.48
N PHE A 2 -14.20 6.68 2.57
CA PHE A 2 -12.79 6.92 2.88
C PHE A 2 -12.61 8.21 3.67
N ASN A 3 -11.73 8.19 4.68
CA ASN A 3 -11.22 9.40 5.30
C ASN A 3 -10.09 9.95 4.43
N VAL A 4 -10.14 11.22 4.03
CA VAL A 4 -9.15 11.82 3.14
C VAL A 4 -8.45 12.99 3.85
N VAL A 5 -7.14 12.94 3.88
CA VAL A 5 -6.27 13.97 4.43
C VAL A 5 -5.37 14.48 3.30
N ILE A 6 -5.33 15.79 3.10
CA ILE A 6 -4.48 16.41 2.08
C ILE A 6 -3.12 16.73 2.68
N ALA A 7 -2.05 16.42 1.95
CA ALA A 7 -0.68 16.84 2.25
C ALA A 7 -0.12 17.66 1.08
N GLU A 8 0.51 18.77 1.37
CA GLU A 8 1.08 19.68 0.36
C GLU A 8 2.31 19.05 -0.33
N ASN A 9 3.07 18.24 0.42
CA ASN A 9 4.33 17.65 -0.05
C ASN A 9 4.63 16.31 0.65
N ALA A 10 5.69 15.66 0.20
CA ALA A 10 6.16 14.38 0.72
C ALA A 10 6.46 14.41 2.24
N ALA A 11 7.09 15.48 2.73
CA ALA A 11 7.46 15.60 4.15
C ALA A 11 6.22 15.69 5.05
N GLU A 12 5.22 16.47 4.66
CA GLU A 12 3.95 16.56 5.37
C GLU A 12 3.17 15.25 5.33
N ALA A 13 3.17 14.58 4.17
CA ALA A 13 2.54 13.27 4.04
C ALA A 13 3.15 12.24 4.98
N LYS A 14 4.48 12.21 5.08
CA LYS A 14 5.19 11.34 6.02
C LYS A 14 4.83 11.64 7.47
N ALA A 15 4.85 12.90 7.88
CA ALA A 15 4.47 13.30 9.24
C ALA A 15 3.05 12.86 9.58
N LYS A 16 2.07 13.16 8.72
CA LYS A 16 0.67 12.75 8.89
C LYS A 16 0.49 11.23 8.95
N ALA A 17 1.24 10.48 8.16
CA ALA A 17 1.17 9.02 8.18
C ALA A 17 1.69 8.44 9.51
N LEU A 18 2.76 9.01 10.06
CA LEU A 18 3.32 8.58 11.34
C LEU A 18 2.46 9.00 12.54
N GLU A 19 1.78 10.15 12.47
CA GLU A 19 0.83 10.61 13.50
C GLU A 19 -0.38 9.67 13.68
N LEU A 20 -0.76 8.95 12.63
CA LEU A 20 -1.85 7.99 12.70
C LEU A 20 -1.48 6.71 13.48
N LEU A 21 -0.19 6.38 13.57
CA LEU A 21 0.27 5.14 14.17
C LEU A 21 0.53 5.31 15.68
N PRO A 22 -0.25 4.66 16.56
CA PRO A 22 0.05 4.68 17.98
C PRO A 22 1.34 3.90 18.30
N GLU A 23 1.98 4.26 19.40
CA GLU A 23 3.09 3.47 19.94
C GLU A 23 2.64 2.04 20.25
N GLY A 24 3.49 1.06 19.94
CA GLY A 24 3.18 -0.35 20.07
C GLY A 24 2.28 -0.92 18.97
N ALA A 25 1.87 -0.14 17.98
CA ALA A 25 1.04 -0.63 16.89
C ALA A 25 1.69 -1.81 16.15
N GLU A 26 0.90 -2.86 15.88
CA GLU A 26 1.28 -3.90 14.94
C GLU A 26 1.06 -3.37 13.52
N VAL A 27 2.14 -3.22 12.75
CA VAL A 27 2.11 -2.57 11.43
C VAL A 27 2.73 -3.45 10.35
N MET A 28 2.02 -3.59 9.23
CA MET A 28 2.55 -4.15 7.99
C MET A 28 2.71 -3.04 6.95
N THR A 29 3.93 -2.79 6.49
CA THR A 29 4.17 -1.96 5.30
C THR A 29 4.12 -2.84 4.06
N MET A 30 3.28 -2.49 3.11
CA MET A 30 3.25 -3.18 1.82
C MET A 30 4.40 -2.71 0.94
N THR A 31 4.87 -3.56 0.03
CA THR A 31 5.87 -3.15 -0.97
C THR A 31 5.29 -2.03 -1.82
N SER A 32 5.87 -0.85 -1.73
CA SER A 32 5.33 0.36 -2.35
C SER A 32 6.43 1.38 -2.60
N ILE A 33 6.67 1.69 -3.86
CA ILE A 33 7.60 2.77 -4.23
C ILE A 33 7.20 4.11 -3.61
N THR A 34 5.90 4.37 -3.46
CA THR A 34 5.43 5.58 -2.75
C THR A 34 5.94 5.64 -1.31
N LEU A 35 5.80 4.54 -0.54
CA LEU A 35 6.29 4.50 0.84
C LEU A 35 7.81 4.57 0.91
N ASP A 36 8.49 3.92 -0.03
CA ASP A 36 9.96 3.89 -0.09
C ASP A 36 10.52 5.27 -0.43
N THR A 37 9.90 6.00 -1.37
CA THR A 37 10.27 7.38 -1.71
C THR A 37 10.16 8.32 -0.52
N LEU A 38 9.18 8.09 0.36
CA LEU A 38 8.98 8.87 1.59
C LEU A 38 9.91 8.43 2.74
N GLY A 39 10.61 7.29 2.60
CA GLY A 39 11.33 6.65 3.70
C GLY A 39 10.41 6.14 4.82
N LEU A 40 9.10 5.96 4.53
CA LEU A 40 8.13 5.44 5.50
C LEU A 40 8.32 3.96 5.77
N SER A 41 8.62 3.16 4.73
CA SER A 41 8.87 1.73 4.89
C SER A 41 10.05 1.49 5.82
N GLU A 42 11.16 2.21 5.64
CA GLU A 42 12.33 2.10 6.49
C GLU A 42 12.02 2.51 7.92
N GLU A 43 11.45 3.70 8.12
CA GLU A 43 11.18 4.25 9.45
C GLU A 43 10.23 3.36 10.25
N VAL A 44 9.10 2.92 9.69
CA VAL A 44 8.16 2.04 10.37
C VAL A 44 8.77 0.68 10.69
N ASN A 45 9.58 0.14 9.77
CA ASN A 45 10.16 -1.18 9.95
C ASN A 45 11.39 -1.21 10.85
N THR A 46 12.08 -0.09 11.10
CA THR A 46 13.28 -0.04 11.95
C THR A 46 12.99 0.54 13.35
N ALA A 47 11.99 1.43 13.46
CA ALA A 47 11.66 2.05 14.75
C ALA A 47 11.24 1.01 15.80
N GLU A 48 11.80 1.11 17.01
CA GLU A 48 11.47 0.22 18.13
C GLU A 48 10.05 0.44 18.69
N LYS A 49 9.50 1.61 18.45
CA LYS A 49 8.16 1.99 18.91
C LYS A 49 7.01 1.25 18.20
N TYR A 50 7.29 0.50 17.12
CA TYR A 50 6.28 -0.26 16.38
C TYR A 50 6.60 -1.75 16.36
N ASN A 51 5.56 -2.59 16.38
CA ASN A 51 5.65 -4.03 16.16
C ASN A 51 5.55 -4.33 14.65
N SER A 52 6.66 -4.17 13.93
CA SER A 52 6.70 -4.36 12.48
C SER A 52 6.55 -5.84 12.09
N ILE A 53 5.52 -6.16 11.31
CA ILE A 53 5.35 -7.48 10.69
C ILE A 53 6.50 -7.81 9.73
N ARG A 54 7.09 -6.81 9.08
CA ARG A 54 8.27 -7.00 8.22
C ARG A 54 9.48 -7.46 9.01
N LYS A 55 9.69 -6.97 10.23
CA LYS A 55 10.74 -7.49 11.14
C LYS A 55 10.49 -8.96 11.48
N ILE A 56 9.24 -9.32 11.76
CA ILE A 56 8.87 -10.71 12.03
C ILE A 56 9.18 -11.56 10.79
N PHE A 57 8.79 -11.13 9.60
CA PHE A 57 9.06 -11.86 8.35
C PHE A 57 10.55 -12.11 8.11
N SER A 58 11.43 -11.16 8.46
CA SER A 58 12.87 -11.33 8.29
C SER A 58 13.48 -12.40 9.21
N SER A 59 12.79 -12.78 10.28
CA SER A 59 13.21 -13.83 11.21
C SER A 59 12.56 -15.19 10.93
N LEU A 60 11.65 -15.28 9.95
CA LEU A 60 10.94 -16.50 9.59
C LEU A 60 11.58 -17.19 8.37
N ASP A 61 11.49 -18.51 8.33
CA ASP A 61 11.86 -19.30 7.18
C ASP A 61 10.75 -19.27 6.13
N LYS A 62 11.09 -18.91 4.89
CA LYS A 62 10.09 -18.70 3.82
C LYS A 62 9.36 -20.00 3.41
N GLU A 63 9.99 -21.16 3.57
CA GLU A 63 9.38 -22.43 3.19
C GLU A 63 8.59 -23.03 4.36
N HIS A 64 9.19 -23.07 5.54
CA HIS A 64 8.58 -23.69 6.72
C HIS A 64 7.51 -22.81 7.38
N ASP A 65 7.67 -21.46 7.34
CA ASP A 65 6.76 -20.51 7.95
C ASP A 65 5.78 -19.84 6.96
N ALA A 66 5.66 -20.35 5.73
CA ALA A 66 4.86 -19.72 4.67
C ALA A 66 3.40 -19.45 5.10
N ASP A 67 2.75 -20.42 5.75
CA ASP A 67 1.37 -20.28 6.27
C ASP A 67 1.26 -19.20 7.35
N ARG A 68 2.24 -19.13 8.24
CA ARG A 68 2.31 -18.09 9.30
C ARG A 68 2.51 -16.70 8.69
N MET A 69 3.41 -16.57 7.72
CA MET A 69 3.64 -15.31 7.02
C MET A 69 2.38 -14.85 6.27
N GLN A 70 1.68 -15.78 5.61
CA GLN A 70 0.42 -15.48 4.93
C GLN A 70 -0.64 -14.96 5.90
N LYS A 71 -0.83 -15.60 7.05
CA LYS A 71 -1.80 -15.20 8.08
C LYS A 71 -1.47 -13.82 8.65
N LEU A 72 -0.22 -13.60 9.04
CA LEU A 72 0.25 -12.31 9.55
C LEU A 72 0.10 -11.17 8.51
N GLY A 73 0.41 -11.44 7.25
CA GLY A 73 0.28 -10.44 6.19
C GLY A 73 -1.15 -10.15 5.76
N ALA A 74 -2.08 -11.10 5.97
CA ALA A 74 -3.46 -10.97 5.54
C ALA A 74 -4.31 -10.09 6.46
N ALA A 75 -3.99 -10.01 7.75
CA ALA A 75 -4.82 -9.34 8.74
C ALA A 75 -4.00 -8.64 9.85
N PRO A 76 -2.99 -7.83 9.53
CA PRO A 76 -2.29 -7.02 10.52
C PRO A 76 -3.25 -5.96 11.09
N GLN A 77 -3.01 -5.50 12.31
CA GLN A 77 -3.83 -4.44 12.92
C GLN A 77 -3.80 -3.17 12.06
N TRP A 78 -2.61 -2.72 11.69
CA TRP A 78 -2.39 -1.58 10.79
C TRP A 78 -1.72 -2.05 9.51
N VAL A 79 -2.18 -1.54 8.39
CA VAL A 79 -1.51 -1.73 7.12
C VAL A 79 -1.25 -0.38 6.45
N MET A 80 -0.02 -0.19 5.98
CA MET A 80 0.38 0.99 5.21
C MET A 80 0.76 0.59 3.80
N GLY A 81 0.35 1.39 2.83
CA GLY A 81 0.68 1.16 1.44
C GLY A 81 0.24 2.30 0.53
N SER A 82 -0.05 1.97 -0.70
CA SER A 82 -0.57 2.87 -1.72
C SER A 82 -1.56 2.14 -2.61
N VAL A 83 -2.23 2.89 -3.47
CA VAL A 83 -3.09 2.37 -4.54
C VAL A 83 -2.48 2.67 -5.91
N HIS A 84 -2.94 1.99 -6.94
CA HIS A 84 -2.47 2.20 -8.31
C HIS A 84 -3.25 3.31 -9.02
N ALA A 85 -4.51 3.51 -8.65
CA ALA A 85 -5.32 4.62 -9.11
C ALA A 85 -6.41 4.99 -8.09
N LEU A 86 -6.78 6.27 -8.08
CA LEU A 86 -8.02 6.80 -7.49
C LEU A 86 -8.84 7.41 -8.62
N THR A 87 -10.13 7.11 -8.66
CA THR A 87 -10.98 7.73 -9.66
C THR A 87 -11.67 8.99 -9.11
N GLU A 88 -11.99 9.94 -9.99
CA GLU A 88 -12.70 11.17 -9.60
C GLU A 88 -14.07 10.89 -8.99
N ASP A 89 -14.71 9.78 -9.35
CA ASP A 89 -15.96 9.29 -8.80
C ASP A 89 -15.81 8.44 -7.52
N GLY A 90 -14.58 8.30 -7.00
CA GLY A 90 -14.31 7.82 -5.64
C GLY A 90 -13.94 6.34 -5.49
N HIS A 91 -13.52 5.66 -6.56
CA HIS A 91 -13.01 4.30 -6.48
C HIS A 91 -11.50 4.29 -6.20
N ALA A 92 -11.07 3.34 -5.37
CA ALA A 92 -9.66 3.00 -5.22
C ALA A 92 -9.36 1.68 -5.92
N VAL A 93 -8.32 1.65 -6.78
CA VAL A 93 -7.98 0.47 -7.59
C VAL A 93 -6.57 -0.01 -7.27
N ILE A 94 -6.47 -1.29 -6.90
CA ILE A 94 -5.22 -1.94 -6.51
C ILE A 94 -5.01 -3.21 -7.34
N ALA A 95 -3.91 -3.26 -8.08
CA ALA A 95 -3.49 -4.45 -8.81
C ALA A 95 -2.46 -5.26 -8.01
N SER A 96 -2.38 -6.56 -8.26
CA SER A 96 -1.43 -7.45 -7.60
C SER A 96 -1.10 -8.67 -8.44
N LEU A 97 0.17 -9.08 -8.39
CA LEU A 97 0.62 -10.36 -8.92
C LEU A 97 0.14 -11.53 -8.03
N THR A 98 0.46 -11.50 -6.74
CA THR A 98 0.16 -12.59 -5.80
C THR A 98 -1.16 -12.42 -5.07
N GLY A 99 -1.60 -11.19 -4.85
CA GLY A 99 -2.75 -10.83 -4.04
C GLY A 99 -2.43 -10.64 -2.56
N SER A 100 -1.16 -10.67 -2.16
CA SER A 100 -0.74 -10.70 -0.74
C SER A 100 -1.21 -9.49 0.07
N GLN A 101 -1.33 -8.31 -0.54
CA GLN A 101 -1.83 -7.10 0.14
C GLN A 101 -3.36 -6.99 0.14
N LEU A 102 -4.05 -7.67 -0.77
CA LEU A 102 -5.48 -7.45 -0.99
C LEU A 102 -6.35 -7.82 0.21
N PRO A 103 -6.12 -8.92 0.95
CA PRO A 103 -6.92 -9.27 2.12
C PRO A 103 -6.86 -8.19 3.22
N ALA A 104 -5.66 -7.67 3.50
CA ALA A 104 -5.45 -6.62 4.49
C ALA A 104 -6.22 -5.34 4.12
N TYR A 105 -6.18 -4.92 2.86
CA TYR A 105 -6.90 -3.75 2.38
C TYR A 105 -8.42 -3.96 2.34
N ALA A 106 -8.87 -5.11 1.82
CA ALA A 106 -10.29 -5.37 1.63
C ALA A 106 -11.04 -5.53 2.96
N TYR A 107 -10.43 -6.22 3.95
CA TYR A 107 -11.14 -6.55 5.20
C TYR A 107 -10.23 -6.81 6.40
N GLY A 108 -9.07 -7.45 6.20
CA GLY A 108 -8.29 -8.05 7.30
C GLY A 108 -7.76 -7.05 8.32
N SER A 109 -7.38 -5.84 7.91
CA SER A 109 -6.82 -4.84 8.82
C SER A 109 -7.89 -3.94 9.42
N GLN A 110 -7.71 -3.61 10.71
CA GLN A 110 -8.57 -2.64 11.41
C GLN A 110 -8.33 -1.22 10.90
N HIS A 111 -7.08 -0.91 10.52
CA HIS A 111 -6.69 0.40 10.01
C HIS A 111 -5.84 0.25 8.75
N VAL A 112 -6.23 0.99 7.71
CA VAL A 112 -5.54 1.05 6.43
C VAL A 112 -5.12 2.49 6.17
N VAL A 113 -3.83 2.71 5.92
CA VAL A 113 -3.29 4.01 5.54
C VAL A 113 -2.71 3.91 4.13
N TRP A 114 -3.30 4.63 3.19
CA TRP A 114 -2.77 4.78 1.84
C TRP A 114 -2.18 6.15 1.64
N VAL A 115 -0.91 6.21 1.26
CA VAL A 115 -0.29 7.45 0.79
C VAL A 115 -0.34 7.45 -0.73
N VAL A 116 -0.92 8.49 -1.32
CA VAL A 116 -1.25 8.52 -2.73
C VAL A 116 -0.84 9.85 -3.34
N GLY A 117 0.08 9.83 -4.29
CA GLY A 117 0.43 11.01 -5.06
C GLY A 117 -0.70 11.42 -6.02
N ALA A 118 -0.90 12.72 -6.20
CA ALA A 118 -2.00 13.27 -7.01
C ALA A 118 -1.99 12.79 -8.48
N GLN A 119 -0.83 12.39 -9.02
CA GLN A 119 -0.73 11.82 -10.36
C GLN A 119 -1.47 10.48 -10.55
N LYS A 120 -1.92 9.85 -9.46
CA LYS A 120 -2.69 8.60 -9.49
C LYS A 120 -4.20 8.83 -9.61
N ILE A 121 -4.66 10.08 -9.61
CA ILE A 121 -6.06 10.42 -9.84
C ILE A 121 -6.35 10.30 -11.34
N VAL A 122 -7.40 9.59 -11.67
CA VAL A 122 -7.88 9.33 -13.04
C VAL A 122 -9.38 9.55 -13.12
N LYS A 123 -9.90 9.75 -14.32
CA LYS A 123 -11.30 10.13 -14.52
C LYS A 123 -12.31 9.07 -14.06
N ASN A 124 -12.04 7.79 -14.37
CA ASN A 124 -12.97 6.69 -14.16
C ASN A 124 -12.22 5.33 -14.11
N LEU A 125 -12.95 4.24 -13.94
CA LEU A 125 -12.39 2.89 -13.88
C LEU A 125 -11.66 2.46 -15.18
N ASP A 126 -12.12 2.88 -16.35
CA ASP A 126 -11.47 2.55 -17.62
C ASP A 126 -10.06 3.18 -17.66
N GLU A 127 -9.94 4.45 -17.26
CA GLU A 127 -8.65 5.13 -17.17
C GLU A 127 -7.77 4.55 -16.04
N ALA A 128 -8.39 4.06 -14.95
CA ALA A 128 -7.65 3.35 -13.89
C ALA A 128 -7.04 2.05 -14.39
N MET A 129 -7.81 1.25 -15.13
CA MET A 129 -7.30 0.00 -15.73
C MET A 129 -6.25 0.28 -16.77
N LYS A 130 -6.46 1.27 -17.65
CA LYS A 130 -5.47 1.72 -18.62
C LYS A 130 -4.17 2.14 -17.95
N ARG A 131 -4.24 2.97 -16.89
CA ARG A 131 -3.08 3.36 -16.09
C ARG A 131 -2.32 2.15 -15.54
N ILE A 132 -3.04 1.15 -15.02
CA ILE A 132 -2.43 -0.07 -14.46
C ILE A 132 -1.64 -0.83 -15.54
N TYR A 133 -2.20 -1.04 -16.73
CA TYR A 133 -1.56 -1.84 -17.76
C TYR A 133 -0.50 -1.09 -18.55
N GLU A 134 -0.73 0.20 -18.85
CA GLU A 134 0.14 0.97 -19.73
C GLU A 134 1.25 1.74 -18.98
N HIS A 135 1.06 2.04 -17.71
CA HIS A 135 2.02 2.80 -16.91
C HIS A 135 2.60 2.01 -15.72
N VAL A 136 1.74 1.47 -14.84
CA VAL A 136 2.20 0.82 -13.62
C VAL A 136 2.88 -0.51 -13.89
N LEU A 137 2.28 -1.37 -14.70
CA LEU A 137 2.80 -2.72 -14.97
C LEU A 137 4.20 -2.72 -15.61
N PRO A 138 4.52 -1.87 -16.61
CA PRO A 138 5.89 -1.76 -17.13
C PRO A 138 6.91 -1.37 -16.06
N LEU A 139 6.61 -0.36 -15.25
CA LEU A 139 7.49 0.13 -14.18
C LEU A 139 7.67 -0.90 -13.06
N GLU A 140 6.59 -1.57 -12.65
CA GLU A 140 6.66 -2.65 -11.66
C GLU A 140 7.43 -3.86 -12.19
N SER A 141 7.30 -4.17 -13.48
CA SER A 141 8.06 -5.25 -14.12
C SER A 141 9.57 -4.96 -14.11
N GLU A 142 9.96 -3.72 -14.43
CA GLU A 142 11.35 -3.28 -14.34
C GLU A 142 11.87 -3.35 -12.91
N ARG A 143 11.08 -2.86 -11.93
CA ARG A 143 11.42 -2.94 -10.51
C ARG A 143 11.58 -4.39 -10.05
N ALA A 144 10.64 -5.27 -10.39
CA ALA A 144 10.67 -6.68 -10.02
C ALA A 144 11.88 -7.41 -10.63
N HIS A 145 12.21 -7.10 -11.88
CA HIS A 145 13.40 -7.63 -12.54
C HIS A 145 14.68 -7.22 -11.79
N LYS A 146 14.81 -5.93 -11.45
CA LYS A 146 15.97 -5.42 -10.71
C LYS A 146 16.09 -6.00 -9.28
N ALA A 147 14.96 -6.15 -8.60
CA ALA A 147 14.93 -6.56 -7.19
C ALA A 147 15.04 -8.08 -6.99
N TYR A 148 14.51 -8.88 -7.92
CA TYR A 148 14.34 -10.33 -7.72
C TYR A 148 14.90 -11.17 -8.88
N GLY A 149 15.39 -10.57 -9.96
CA GLY A 149 15.90 -11.29 -11.14
C GLY A 149 14.81 -12.02 -11.95
N VAL A 150 13.51 -11.69 -11.71
CA VAL A 150 12.40 -12.30 -12.44
C VAL A 150 12.16 -11.59 -13.78
N PRO A 151 11.52 -12.24 -14.78
CA PRO A 151 11.29 -11.63 -16.11
C PRO A 151 10.44 -10.36 -16.08
N GLY A 152 9.59 -10.19 -15.05
CA GLY A 152 8.69 -9.06 -14.90
C GLY A 152 7.58 -9.35 -13.88
N SER A 153 6.52 -8.52 -13.95
CA SER A 153 5.32 -8.66 -13.13
C SER A 153 4.10 -8.91 -14.02
N SER A 154 2.95 -9.18 -13.42
CA SER A 154 1.67 -9.28 -14.11
C SER A 154 0.50 -8.85 -13.23
N VAL A 155 -0.61 -8.49 -13.85
CA VAL A 155 -1.86 -8.14 -13.17
C VAL A 155 -2.73 -9.40 -13.10
N ASN A 156 -2.55 -10.19 -12.03
CA ASN A 156 -3.32 -11.42 -11.84
C ASN A 156 -4.59 -11.20 -11.03
N LYS A 157 -4.59 -10.18 -10.17
CA LYS A 157 -5.72 -9.84 -9.29
C LYS A 157 -5.88 -8.33 -9.23
N VAL A 158 -7.13 -7.88 -9.23
CA VAL A 158 -7.49 -6.47 -9.05
C VAL A 158 -8.53 -6.36 -7.96
N LEU A 159 -8.30 -5.46 -7.01
CA LEU A 159 -9.27 -5.04 -6.02
C LEU A 159 -9.77 -3.65 -6.39
N ILE A 160 -11.07 -3.51 -6.55
CA ILE A 160 -11.76 -2.23 -6.73
C ILE A 160 -12.59 -1.99 -5.48
N MET A 161 -12.29 -0.91 -4.78
CA MET A 161 -13.04 -0.50 -3.60
C MET A 161 -13.88 0.72 -3.93
N ASN A 162 -15.18 0.52 -3.97
CA ASN A 162 -16.15 1.58 -4.28
C ASN A 162 -16.39 2.49 -3.06
N LYS A 163 -16.39 1.91 -1.87
CA LYS A 163 -16.70 2.59 -0.61
C LYS A 163 -16.21 1.77 0.58
N GLU A 164 -15.83 2.44 1.66
CA GLU A 164 -15.62 1.80 2.96
C GLU A 164 -16.86 2.05 3.85
N ALA A 165 -17.40 0.97 4.40
CA ALA A 165 -18.57 1.02 5.26
C ALA A 165 -18.21 1.30 6.72
N THR A 166 -17.01 0.88 7.16
CA THR A 166 -16.53 1.09 8.53
C THR A 166 -15.93 2.49 8.65
N PRO A 167 -16.51 3.39 9.46
CA PRO A 167 -15.98 4.74 9.61
C PRO A 167 -14.50 4.74 10.02
N SER A 168 -13.71 5.59 9.39
CA SER A 168 -12.28 5.81 9.70
C SER A 168 -11.36 4.60 9.55
N ARG A 169 -11.84 3.46 9.01
CA ARG A 169 -10.97 2.29 8.78
C ARG A 169 -9.89 2.58 7.73
N ILE A 170 -10.25 3.27 6.66
CA ILE A 170 -9.30 3.61 5.59
C ILE A 170 -9.06 5.10 5.57
N THR A 171 -7.82 5.49 5.75
CA THR A 171 -7.34 6.87 5.59
C THR A 171 -6.47 6.97 4.34
N ILE A 172 -6.83 7.88 3.44
CA ILE A 172 -6.05 8.25 2.26
C ILE A 172 -5.33 9.56 2.55
N ILE A 173 -4.02 9.55 2.54
CA ILE A 173 -3.20 10.76 2.55
C ILE A 173 -2.90 11.12 1.09
N LEU A 174 -3.64 12.07 0.56
CA LEU A 174 -3.50 12.53 -0.82
C LEU A 174 -2.46 13.64 -0.88
N VAL A 175 -1.39 13.41 -1.62
CA VAL A 175 -0.23 14.30 -1.68
C VAL A 175 -0.23 15.07 -2.99
N LYS A 176 -0.07 16.40 -2.93
CA LYS A 176 -0.06 17.28 -4.10
C LYS A 176 1.22 17.16 -4.97
N GLU A 177 1.97 16.10 -4.78
CA GLU A 177 3.17 15.75 -5.54
C GLU A 177 3.02 14.40 -6.23
N ALA A 178 3.85 14.16 -7.25
CA ALA A 178 3.98 12.87 -7.89
C ALA A 178 4.84 11.93 -7.02
N LEU A 179 4.26 10.83 -6.51
CA LEU A 179 4.92 9.88 -5.63
C LEU A 179 4.67 8.44 -6.07
N GLY A 180 5.75 7.71 -6.32
CA GLY A 180 5.70 6.34 -6.84
C GLY A 180 5.10 6.27 -8.25
N PHE A 181 4.57 5.09 -8.60
CA PHE A 181 3.91 4.88 -9.90
C PHE A 181 2.59 4.13 -9.77
#